data_1b8df689aa7f9124e4a91b217ed23534
#
_entry.id   1b8df689aa7f9124e4a91b217ed23534
#
_cell.length_a   1.000
_cell.length_b   1.000
_cell.length_c   1.000
_cell.angle_alpha   90.00
_cell.angle_beta   90.00
_cell.angle_gamma   90.00
#
_symmetry.space_group_name_H-M   'P 1'
#
loop_
_entity.id
_entity.type
_entity.pdbx_description
1 polymer ?
#
loop_
_entity_poly.entity_id
_entity_poly.type
_entity_poly.pdbx_seq_one_letter_code
_entity_poly.pdbx_strand_id
1 'polypeptide(L)'
;KTTCWNGNAQDHYADAGQVVNYAEIHDNMTLYDKLKASVPTDDEATTVARAKLADSVVYLSEGIPAIQLGQEFLRTKSGNSDSYNAGDEVNAIDWDRTTQYAGSVDYVKGLIKLRNRIAALRQTSYDDINASVTMLQSADGVVAYQAKDSSGTYVVIFNANGKAAAIDGVEAGKYEVLAANGTVYGDDDVKSVTVRKGASYAAGALSATVLKVASADDVVPVISGVTESTTITVGSKFDPMAGVCATDDIDGDLTDKIQVKGAVNINKVGDYQLVYSVTNSRGKTTTFTRTVHVQKQAVVPSADK
;
A
#
# COMPACT_ATOMS: atom_id res chain seq x y z
N LYS A 1 -19.55 -11.10 0.24
CA LYS A 1 -20.93 -11.65 0.22
C LYS A 1 -21.40 -11.61 -1.22
N THR A 2 -21.74 -12.77 -1.80
CA THR A 2 -22.41 -12.86 -3.09
C THR A 2 -23.82 -12.28 -2.94
N THR A 3 -24.14 -11.27 -3.73
CA THR A 3 -25.51 -10.81 -3.88
C THR A 3 -26.18 -11.62 -4.98
N CYS A 4 -27.32 -12.21 -4.72
CA CYS A 4 -28.08 -12.90 -5.72
C CYS A 4 -28.60 -11.92 -6.77
N TRP A 5 -28.63 -12.34 -8.01
CA TRP A 5 -29.09 -11.58 -9.19
C TRP A 5 -30.45 -10.87 -8.97
N ASN A 6 -31.40 -11.49 -8.28
CA ASN A 6 -32.74 -10.96 -8.05
C ASN A 6 -32.97 -10.45 -6.63
N GLY A 7 -31.92 -10.36 -5.80
CA GLY A 7 -32.02 -10.00 -4.39
C GLY A 7 -32.70 -11.05 -3.50
N ASN A 8 -32.99 -12.25 -4.03
CA ASN A 8 -33.62 -13.32 -3.29
C ASN A 8 -32.56 -14.07 -2.45
N ALA A 9 -32.69 -14.03 -1.12
CA ALA A 9 -31.76 -14.65 -0.20
C ALA A 9 -31.66 -16.19 -0.32
N GLN A 10 -32.50 -16.82 -1.13
CA GLN A 10 -32.49 -18.27 -1.35
C GLN A 10 -31.62 -18.69 -2.54
N ASP A 11 -31.22 -17.76 -3.44
CA ASP A 11 -30.39 -18.04 -4.59
C ASP A 11 -28.92 -17.85 -4.24
N HIS A 12 -28.38 -18.70 -3.39
CA HIS A 12 -26.97 -18.67 -3.00
C HIS A 12 -26.15 -19.65 -3.84
N TYR A 13 -24.98 -19.18 -4.28
CA TYR A 13 -23.94 -20.09 -4.76
C TYR A 13 -23.40 -20.91 -3.58
N ALA A 14 -23.14 -22.19 -3.79
CA ALA A 14 -22.61 -23.07 -2.74
C ALA A 14 -21.19 -22.66 -2.30
N ASP A 15 -20.40 -22.15 -3.24
CA ASP A 15 -19.07 -21.61 -2.99
C ASP A 15 -18.69 -20.53 -4.02
N ALA A 16 -17.57 -19.84 -3.79
CA ALA A 16 -17.07 -18.81 -4.69
C ALA A 16 -16.59 -19.35 -6.05
N GLY A 17 -16.28 -20.65 -6.14
CA GLY A 17 -15.90 -21.31 -7.38
C GLY A 17 -17.05 -21.43 -8.39
N GLN A 18 -18.28 -21.11 -8.00
CA GLN A 18 -19.44 -21.03 -8.88
C GLN A 18 -19.69 -19.61 -9.42
N VAL A 19 -18.89 -18.63 -8.99
CA VAL A 19 -19.05 -17.21 -9.39
C VAL A 19 -18.06 -16.89 -10.49
N VAL A 20 -18.56 -16.46 -11.65
CA VAL A 20 -17.74 -15.97 -12.76
C VAL A 20 -17.78 -14.45 -12.78
N ASN A 21 -16.62 -13.82 -12.65
CA ASN A 21 -16.44 -12.37 -12.73
C ASN A 21 -16.01 -11.98 -14.14
N TYR A 22 -16.72 -11.05 -14.76
CA TYR A 22 -16.35 -10.50 -16.06
C TYR A 22 -16.84 -9.06 -16.20
N ALA A 23 -16.18 -8.28 -17.03
CA ALA A 23 -16.56 -6.91 -17.38
C ALA A 23 -17.23 -6.83 -18.75
N GLU A 24 -16.90 -7.72 -19.67
CA GLU A 24 -17.57 -7.95 -20.95
C GLU A 24 -17.67 -9.45 -21.25
N ILE A 25 -18.62 -9.81 -22.08
CA ILE A 25 -18.84 -11.15 -22.61
C ILE A 25 -19.25 -11.02 -24.08
N HIS A 26 -19.52 -12.16 -24.77
CA HIS A 26 -19.87 -12.16 -26.19
C HIS A 26 -21.12 -11.35 -26.56
N ASP A 27 -22.06 -11.16 -25.61
CA ASP A 27 -23.26 -10.34 -25.79
C ASP A 27 -22.98 -8.89 -25.38
N ASN A 28 -23.77 -7.97 -25.94
CA ASN A 28 -23.70 -6.53 -25.72
C ASN A 28 -22.41 -5.86 -26.24
N MET A 29 -22.19 -4.61 -25.86
CA MET A 29 -21.00 -3.85 -26.22
C MET A 29 -19.73 -4.43 -25.58
N THR A 30 -18.60 -4.29 -26.27
CA THR A 30 -17.29 -4.46 -25.63
C THR A 30 -17.14 -3.50 -24.45
N LEU A 31 -16.26 -3.80 -23.50
CA LEU A 31 -15.98 -2.91 -22.38
C LEU A 31 -15.57 -1.51 -22.86
N TYR A 32 -14.70 -1.43 -23.86
CA TYR A 32 -14.26 -0.17 -24.44
C TYR A 32 -15.43 0.64 -25.02
N ASP A 33 -16.27 0.02 -25.84
CA ASP A 33 -17.43 0.68 -26.45
C ASP A 33 -18.45 1.14 -25.40
N LYS A 34 -18.67 0.32 -24.37
CA LYS A 34 -19.56 0.65 -23.25
C LYS A 34 -19.04 1.83 -22.43
N LEU A 35 -17.75 1.91 -22.17
CA LEU A 35 -17.15 3.05 -21.49
C LEU A 35 -17.29 4.33 -22.31
N LYS A 36 -16.98 4.28 -23.60
CA LYS A 36 -17.17 5.44 -24.52
C LYS A 36 -18.62 5.90 -24.59
N ALA A 37 -19.58 4.98 -24.60
CA ALA A 37 -21.00 5.31 -24.61
C ALA A 37 -21.51 5.86 -23.26
N SER A 38 -21.00 5.32 -22.14
CA SER A 38 -21.44 5.70 -20.78
C SER A 38 -20.86 7.02 -20.31
N VAL A 39 -19.61 7.33 -20.69
CA VAL A 39 -18.91 8.55 -20.30
C VAL A 39 -18.24 9.19 -21.53
N PRO A 40 -19.05 9.74 -22.46
CA PRO A 40 -18.54 10.24 -23.74
C PRO A 40 -17.62 11.47 -23.60
N THR A 41 -17.55 12.07 -22.44
CA THR A 41 -16.67 13.22 -22.14
C THR A 41 -15.27 12.82 -21.72
N ASP A 42 -15.04 11.52 -21.43
CA ASP A 42 -13.71 11.04 -21.07
C ASP A 42 -12.77 11.10 -22.29
N ASP A 43 -11.57 11.56 -22.08
CA ASP A 43 -10.49 11.39 -23.05
C ASP A 43 -10.04 9.92 -23.12
N GLU A 44 -9.18 9.62 -24.09
CA GLU A 44 -8.71 8.25 -24.29
C GLU A 44 -7.94 7.71 -23.09
N ALA A 45 -7.10 8.53 -22.46
CA ALA A 45 -6.31 8.12 -21.29
C ALA A 45 -7.21 7.75 -20.10
N THR A 46 -8.28 8.53 -19.89
CA THR A 46 -9.28 8.25 -18.85
C THR A 46 -10.08 6.98 -19.15
N THR A 47 -10.46 6.77 -20.42
CA THR A 47 -11.13 5.53 -20.85
C THR A 47 -10.25 4.31 -20.59
N VAL A 48 -8.95 4.37 -20.94
CA VAL A 48 -7.96 3.32 -20.67
C VAL A 48 -7.82 3.07 -19.16
N ALA A 49 -7.79 4.12 -18.33
CA ALA A 49 -7.70 3.98 -16.88
C ALA A 49 -8.93 3.25 -16.30
N ARG A 50 -10.13 3.57 -16.79
CA ARG A 50 -11.37 2.86 -16.38
C ARG A 50 -11.37 1.40 -16.82
N ALA A 51 -10.90 1.09 -18.02
CA ALA A 51 -10.80 -0.28 -18.50
C ALA A 51 -9.82 -1.09 -17.63
N LYS A 52 -8.63 -0.55 -17.35
CA LYS A 52 -7.66 -1.16 -16.44
C LYS A 52 -8.24 -1.38 -15.02
N LEU A 53 -9.03 -0.44 -14.52
CA LEU A 53 -9.70 -0.61 -13.22
C LEU A 53 -10.74 -1.75 -13.27
N ALA A 54 -11.55 -1.84 -14.35
CA ALA A 54 -12.49 -2.93 -14.52
C ALA A 54 -11.80 -4.29 -14.59
N ASP A 55 -10.70 -4.42 -15.35
CA ASP A 55 -9.85 -5.62 -15.39
C ASP A 55 -9.32 -5.95 -13.99
N SER A 56 -8.91 -4.94 -13.23
CA SER A 56 -8.43 -5.14 -11.86
C SER A 56 -9.50 -5.74 -10.95
N VAL A 57 -10.74 -5.26 -11.04
CA VAL A 57 -11.86 -5.82 -10.27
C VAL A 57 -12.09 -7.28 -10.65
N VAL A 58 -12.01 -7.63 -11.94
CA VAL A 58 -12.18 -9.02 -12.42
C VAL A 58 -11.07 -9.92 -11.87
N TYR A 59 -9.81 -9.52 -11.99
CA TYR A 59 -8.68 -10.37 -11.64
C TYR A 59 -8.32 -10.40 -10.16
N LEU A 60 -8.61 -9.34 -9.41
CA LEU A 60 -8.23 -9.23 -8.00
C LEU A 60 -9.40 -9.53 -7.05
N SER A 61 -10.56 -9.98 -7.55
CA SER A 61 -11.67 -10.45 -6.72
C SER A 61 -11.68 -11.98 -6.63
N GLU A 62 -12.32 -12.50 -5.59
CA GLU A 62 -12.59 -13.94 -5.48
C GLU A 62 -13.58 -14.41 -6.55
N GLY A 63 -13.56 -15.69 -6.88
CA GLY A 63 -14.34 -16.29 -7.96
C GLY A 63 -13.49 -16.58 -9.20
N ILE A 64 -14.12 -16.90 -10.32
CA ILE A 64 -13.47 -17.26 -11.57
C ILE A 64 -13.40 -16.03 -12.47
N PRO A 65 -12.20 -15.48 -12.76
CA PRO A 65 -12.07 -14.38 -13.70
C PRO A 65 -12.27 -14.86 -15.14
N ALA A 66 -13.05 -14.12 -15.92
CA ALA A 66 -13.24 -14.35 -17.36
C ALA A 66 -13.11 -13.03 -18.10
N ILE A 67 -12.40 -13.06 -19.22
CA ILE A 67 -12.34 -11.94 -20.17
C ILE A 67 -12.63 -12.42 -21.59
N GLN A 68 -13.22 -11.59 -22.39
CA GLN A 68 -13.36 -11.82 -23.81
C GLN A 68 -12.03 -11.49 -24.52
N LEU A 69 -11.67 -12.26 -25.54
CA LEU A 69 -10.49 -11.97 -26.36
C LEU A 69 -10.54 -10.55 -26.93
N GLY A 70 -9.52 -9.79 -26.63
CA GLY A 70 -9.36 -8.41 -27.06
C GLY A 70 -9.71 -7.37 -25.99
N GLN A 71 -10.30 -7.75 -24.86
CA GLN A 71 -10.55 -6.85 -23.75
C GLN A 71 -9.24 -6.22 -23.27
N GLU A 72 -8.16 -6.99 -23.20
CA GLU A 72 -6.82 -6.59 -22.76
C GLU A 72 -6.17 -5.52 -23.65
N PHE A 73 -6.60 -5.40 -24.92
CA PHE A 73 -6.18 -4.34 -25.86
C PHE A 73 -7.34 -3.47 -26.33
N LEU A 74 -8.39 -3.35 -25.52
CA LEU A 74 -9.53 -2.45 -25.73
C LEU A 74 -10.22 -2.66 -27.08
N ARG A 75 -10.51 -3.92 -27.43
CA ARG A 75 -11.27 -4.27 -28.63
C ARG A 75 -12.53 -3.44 -28.74
N THR A 76 -12.82 -2.97 -29.94
CA THR A 76 -14.06 -2.27 -30.28
C THR A 76 -14.86 -3.07 -31.32
N LYS A 77 -16.15 -2.95 -31.25
CA LYS A 77 -17.12 -3.36 -32.29
C LYS A 77 -17.90 -2.14 -32.77
N SER A 78 -17.26 -0.96 -32.72
CA SER A 78 -17.85 0.32 -33.13
C SER A 78 -19.20 0.64 -32.45
N GLY A 79 -19.33 0.22 -31.17
CA GLY A 79 -20.57 0.43 -30.40
C GLY A 79 -21.70 -0.54 -30.72
N ASN A 80 -21.48 -1.55 -31.58
CA ASN A 80 -22.49 -2.55 -31.88
C ASN A 80 -22.75 -3.47 -30.70
N SER A 81 -23.97 -3.43 -30.15
CA SER A 81 -24.40 -4.24 -29.00
C SER A 81 -25.00 -5.59 -29.36
N ASP A 82 -25.25 -5.82 -30.65
CA ASP A 82 -25.91 -7.03 -31.17
C ASP A 82 -25.18 -7.52 -32.44
N SER A 83 -23.93 -7.94 -32.24
CA SER A 83 -23.01 -8.21 -33.35
C SER A 83 -22.95 -9.68 -33.78
N TYR A 84 -23.83 -10.56 -33.25
CA TYR A 84 -23.74 -12.02 -33.44
C TYR A 84 -23.81 -12.44 -34.92
N ASN A 85 -24.53 -11.68 -35.75
CA ASN A 85 -24.68 -11.93 -37.18
C ASN A 85 -24.09 -10.80 -38.06
N ALA A 86 -23.32 -9.89 -37.48
CA ALA A 86 -22.60 -8.88 -38.22
C ALA A 86 -21.39 -9.50 -38.96
N GLY A 87 -20.96 -8.88 -40.02
CA GLY A 87 -19.81 -9.32 -40.82
C GLY A 87 -18.45 -9.06 -40.12
N ASP A 88 -17.38 -9.39 -40.86
CA ASP A 88 -16.00 -9.25 -40.37
C ASP A 88 -15.66 -7.77 -40.12
N GLU A 89 -16.28 -6.83 -40.76
CA GLU A 89 -16.09 -5.38 -40.51
C GLU A 89 -16.41 -4.96 -39.07
N VAL A 90 -17.25 -5.76 -38.36
CA VAL A 90 -17.58 -5.54 -36.94
C VAL A 90 -16.85 -6.55 -36.04
N ASN A 91 -16.80 -7.80 -36.48
CA ASN A 91 -16.37 -8.91 -35.60
C ASN A 91 -14.91 -9.29 -35.71
N ALA A 92 -14.20 -8.93 -36.80
CA ALA A 92 -12.75 -9.21 -36.90
C ALA A 92 -11.97 -8.55 -35.76
N ILE A 93 -10.89 -9.21 -35.38
CA ILE A 93 -9.97 -8.67 -34.38
C ILE A 93 -8.98 -7.74 -35.08
N ASP A 94 -8.95 -6.49 -34.64
CA ASP A 94 -7.91 -5.54 -35.01
C ASP A 94 -6.67 -5.76 -34.13
N TRP A 95 -5.70 -6.51 -34.65
CA TRP A 95 -4.47 -6.85 -33.95
C TRP A 95 -3.50 -5.68 -33.77
N ASP A 96 -3.63 -4.59 -34.54
CA ASP A 96 -2.81 -3.39 -34.40
C ASP A 96 -3.04 -2.71 -33.05
N ARG A 97 -4.22 -2.90 -32.48
CA ARG A 97 -4.55 -2.42 -31.13
C ARG A 97 -3.70 -3.03 -30.03
N THR A 98 -3.13 -4.21 -30.24
CA THR A 98 -2.16 -4.80 -29.28
C THR A 98 -0.90 -3.93 -29.14
N THR A 99 -0.48 -3.28 -30.23
CA THR A 99 0.64 -2.32 -30.22
C THR A 99 0.18 -0.96 -29.69
N GLN A 100 -0.99 -0.48 -30.14
CA GLN A 100 -1.55 0.79 -29.72
C GLN A 100 -1.76 0.84 -28.19
N TYR A 101 -2.26 -0.25 -27.61
CA TYR A 101 -2.57 -0.38 -26.17
C TYR A 101 -1.65 -1.37 -25.45
N ALA A 102 -0.39 -1.48 -25.86
CA ALA A 102 0.59 -2.39 -25.29
C ALA A 102 0.67 -2.28 -23.75
N GLY A 103 0.57 -1.04 -23.21
CA GLY A 103 0.55 -0.81 -21.76
C GLY A 103 -0.69 -1.36 -21.03
N SER A 104 -1.81 -1.64 -21.74
CA SER A 104 -2.97 -2.32 -21.16
C SER A 104 -2.78 -3.84 -21.22
N VAL A 105 -2.23 -4.36 -22.31
CA VAL A 105 -1.83 -5.77 -22.43
C VAL A 105 -0.85 -6.15 -21.31
N ASP A 106 0.18 -5.34 -21.09
CA ASP A 106 1.17 -5.61 -20.04
C ASP A 106 0.56 -5.50 -18.63
N TYR A 107 -0.39 -4.58 -18.45
CA TYR A 107 -1.13 -4.46 -17.21
C TYR A 107 -1.92 -5.73 -16.89
N VAL A 108 -2.70 -6.25 -17.86
CA VAL A 108 -3.49 -7.48 -17.69
C VAL A 108 -2.58 -8.69 -17.44
N LYS A 109 -1.46 -8.82 -18.17
CA LYS A 109 -0.43 -9.84 -17.88
C LYS A 109 0.07 -9.75 -16.43
N GLY A 110 0.29 -8.53 -15.94
CA GLY A 110 0.67 -8.27 -14.56
C GLY A 110 -0.39 -8.70 -13.57
N LEU A 111 -1.67 -8.38 -13.80
CA LEU A 111 -2.79 -8.80 -12.96
C LEU A 111 -2.91 -10.33 -12.87
N ILE A 112 -2.73 -11.03 -13.98
CA ILE A 112 -2.71 -12.51 -14.02
C ILE A 112 -1.58 -13.06 -13.14
N LYS A 113 -0.38 -12.49 -13.24
CA LYS A 113 0.77 -12.86 -12.39
C LYS A 113 0.47 -12.61 -10.91
N LEU A 114 -0.08 -11.44 -10.56
CA LEU A 114 -0.46 -11.11 -9.17
C LEU A 114 -1.48 -12.11 -8.63
N ARG A 115 -2.56 -12.38 -9.39
CA ARG A 115 -3.57 -13.36 -8.98
C ARG A 115 -2.97 -14.74 -8.75
N ASN A 116 -2.05 -15.17 -9.61
CA ASN A 116 -1.37 -16.46 -9.45
C ASN A 116 -0.44 -16.50 -8.23
N ARG A 117 0.17 -15.38 -7.89
CA ARG A 117 1.07 -15.22 -6.73
C ARG A 117 0.31 -15.17 -5.41
N ILE A 118 -0.87 -14.53 -5.37
CA ILE A 118 -1.66 -14.30 -4.15
C ILE A 118 -2.74 -15.38 -4.05
N ALA A 119 -2.48 -16.41 -3.25
CA ALA A 119 -3.41 -17.53 -3.08
C ALA A 119 -4.73 -17.09 -2.44
N ALA A 120 -4.68 -16.07 -1.54
CA ALA A 120 -5.84 -15.49 -0.91
C ALA A 120 -6.86 -14.85 -1.87
N LEU A 121 -6.54 -14.68 -3.16
CA LEU A 121 -7.47 -14.21 -4.20
C LEU A 121 -8.11 -15.36 -5.01
N ARG A 122 -7.82 -16.62 -4.66
CA ARG A 122 -8.24 -17.80 -5.43
C ARG A 122 -8.88 -18.86 -4.56
N GLN A 123 -9.45 -18.45 -3.44
CA GLN A 123 -10.14 -19.36 -2.54
C GLN A 123 -11.54 -19.68 -3.10
N THR A 124 -11.98 -20.90 -2.91
CA THR A 124 -13.31 -21.36 -3.38
C THR A 124 -14.32 -21.45 -2.24
N SER A 125 -13.88 -21.85 -1.05
CA SER A 125 -14.72 -21.98 0.13
C SER A 125 -15.04 -20.60 0.76
N TYR A 126 -16.28 -20.36 1.09
CA TYR A 126 -16.67 -19.16 1.84
C TYR A 126 -16.07 -19.12 3.24
N ASP A 127 -15.84 -20.26 3.88
CA ASP A 127 -15.22 -20.32 5.21
C ASP A 127 -13.76 -19.83 5.12
N ASP A 128 -13.00 -20.26 4.12
CA ASP A 128 -11.64 -19.82 3.89
C ASP A 128 -11.59 -18.33 3.55
N ILE A 129 -12.49 -17.84 2.69
CA ILE A 129 -12.59 -16.41 2.34
C ILE A 129 -12.92 -15.58 3.59
N ASN A 130 -13.91 -16.00 4.39
CA ASN A 130 -14.27 -15.28 5.60
C ASN A 130 -13.16 -15.27 6.66
N ALA A 131 -12.33 -16.31 6.69
CA ALA A 131 -11.18 -16.39 7.60
C ALA A 131 -9.98 -15.52 7.15
N SER A 132 -9.83 -15.29 5.84
CA SER A 132 -8.65 -14.66 5.26
C SER A 132 -8.88 -13.27 4.69
N VAL A 133 -10.13 -12.87 4.40
CA VAL A 133 -10.48 -11.58 3.80
C VAL A 133 -11.25 -10.70 4.77
N THR A 134 -10.73 -9.50 5.01
CA THR A 134 -11.37 -8.49 5.87
C THR A 134 -11.64 -7.22 5.06
N MET A 135 -12.90 -6.78 5.05
CA MET A 135 -13.26 -5.50 4.41
C MET A 135 -12.74 -4.31 5.23
N LEU A 136 -12.06 -3.38 4.59
CA LEU A 136 -11.59 -2.12 5.18
C LEU A 136 -12.56 -0.98 4.85
N GLN A 137 -12.97 -0.86 3.58
CA GLN A 137 -13.86 0.20 3.11
C GLN A 137 -14.74 -0.31 1.97
N SER A 138 -16.01 0.11 1.95
CA SER A 138 -16.95 -0.17 0.85
C SER A 138 -17.97 0.97 0.77
N ALA A 139 -17.52 2.16 0.34
CA ALA A 139 -18.35 3.36 0.23
C ALA A 139 -17.72 4.35 -0.77
N ASP A 140 -18.53 5.29 -1.27
CA ASP A 140 -18.08 6.46 -2.03
C ASP A 140 -17.19 6.13 -3.24
N GLY A 141 -17.53 5.08 -3.99
CA GLY A 141 -16.77 4.65 -5.16
C GLY A 141 -15.43 3.98 -4.83
N VAL A 142 -15.24 3.57 -3.59
CA VAL A 142 -14.06 2.84 -3.12
C VAL A 142 -14.44 1.48 -2.57
N VAL A 143 -13.68 0.46 -2.93
CA VAL A 143 -13.69 -0.85 -2.26
C VAL A 143 -12.26 -1.16 -1.85
N ALA A 144 -12.04 -1.42 -0.57
CA ALA A 144 -10.75 -1.82 -0.03
C ALA A 144 -10.92 -3.01 0.91
N TYR A 145 -10.01 -3.97 0.81
CA TYR A 145 -10.00 -5.14 1.69
C TYR A 145 -8.57 -5.64 1.92
N GLN A 146 -8.39 -6.32 3.03
CA GLN A 146 -7.19 -7.06 3.35
C GLN A 146 -7.40 -8.53 3.02
N ALA A 147 -6.41 -9.16 2.38
CA ALA A 147 -6.38 -10.59 2.12
C ALA A 147 -5.10 -11.18 2.71
N LYS A 148 -5.19 -12.38 3.30
CA LYS A 148 -4.06 -13.02 3.97
C LYS A 148 -3.91 -14.47 3.54
N ASP A 149 -2.69 -14.86 3.23
CA ASP A 149 -2.32 -16.26 2.96
C ASP A 149 -0.94 -16.59 3.56
N SER A 150 -0.42 -17.77 3.25
CA SER A 150 0.90 -18.22 3.72
C SER A 150 2.07 -17.39 3.19
N SER A 151 1.87 -16.60 2.12
CA SER A 151 2.90 -15.76 1.49
C SER A 151 2.89 -14.32 2.02
N GLY A 152 1.88 -13.94 2.80
CA GLY A 152 1.81 -12.64 3.46
C GLY A 152 0.42 -12.07 3.64
N THR A 153 0.40 -10.80 4.02
CA THR A 153 -0.81 -9.98 4.13
C THR A 153 -0.80 -8.93 3.02
N TYR A 154 -1.91 -8.83 2.33
CA TYR A 154 -2.09 -7.94 1.18
C TYR A 154 -3.25 -6.97 1.44
N VAL A 155 -3.14 -5.74 0.94
CA VAL A 155 -4.25 -4.78 0.89
C VAL A 155 -4.56 -4.53 -0.57
N VAL A 156 -5.81 -4.76 -0.96
CA VAL A 156 -6.32 -4.52 -2.31
C VAL A 156 -7.32 -3.38 -2.25
N ILE A 157 -7.14 -2.38 -3.10
CA ILE A 157 -7.97 -1.18 -3.14
C ILE A 157 -8.39 -0.92 -4.57
N PHE A 158 -9.67 -0.67 -4.79
CA PHE A 158 -10.24 -0.17 -6.03
C PHE A 158 -10.79 1.23 -5.77
N ASN A 159 -10.29 2.23 -6.48
CA ASN A 159 -10.80 3.60 -6.43
C ASN A 159 -11.39 3.98 -7.80
N ALA A 160 -12.71 4.02 -7.88
CA ALA A 160 -13.45 4.40 -9.09
C ALA A 160 -13.64 5.93 -9.23
N ASN A 161 -13.15 6.72 -8.28
CA ASN A 161 -13.28 8.18 -8.34
C ASN A 161 -12.25 8.79 -9.29
N GLY A 162 -12.61 9.88 -9.95
CA GLY A 162 -11.69 10.69 -10.77
C GLY A 162 -10.67 11.51 -9.97
N LYS A 163 -10.51 11.23 -8.66
CA LYS A 163 -9.54 11.84 -7.76
C LYS A 163 -9.00 10.82 -6.77
N ALA A 164 -7.87 11.11 -6.14
CA ALA A 164 -7.34 10.27 -5.09
C ALA A 164 -8.33 10.15 -3.92
N ALA A 165 -8.39 8.97 -3.31
CA ALA A 165 -9.23 8.68 -2.15
C ALA A 165 -8.37 8.32 -0.94
N ALA A 166 -8.77 8.80 0.23
CA ALA A 166 -8.18 8.39 1.51
C ALA A 166 -8.80 7.05 1.93
N ILE A 167 -7.97 6.08 2.25
CA ILE A 167 -8.37 4.75 2.70
C ILE A 167 -8.01 4.59 4.15
N ASP A 168 -9.01 4.48 4.98
CA ASP A 168 -8.86 4.23 6.40
C ASP A 168 -8.72 2.73 6.69
N GLY A 169 -8.19 2.38 7.86
CA GLY A 169 -8.06 0.99 8.30
C GLY A 169 -6.89 0.23 7.69
N VAL A 170 -6.09 0.84 6.81
CA VAL A 170 -4.78 0.29 6.42
C VAL A 170 -3.86 0.41 7.64
N GLU A 171 -3.39 -0.72 8.15
CA GLU A 171 -2.53 -0.75 9.34
C GLU A 171 -1.24 0.03 9.13
N ALA A 172 -0.74 0.65 10.21
CA ALA A 172 0.54 1.34 10.16
C ALA A 172 1.67 0.35 9.88
N GLY A 173 2.50 0.64 8.88
CA GLY A 173 3.55 -0.27 8.47
C GLY A 173 4.24 0.11 7.18
N LYS A 174 5.29 -0.63 6.84
CA LYS A 174 5.96 -0.55 5.55
C LYS A 174 5.37 -1.60 4.61
N TYR A 175 5.10 -1.19 3.38
CA TYR A 175 4.49 -2.02 2.35
C TYR A 175 5.31 -2.02 1.08
N GLU A 176 5.39 -3.17 0.44
CA GLU A 176 5.74 -3.27 -0.98
C GLU A 176 4.52 -2.88 -1.81
N VAL A 177 4.69 -2.05 -2.82
CA VAL A 177 3.63 -1.70 -3.77
C VAL A 177 3.72 -2.65 -4.95
N LEU A 178 2.78 -3.57 -5.08
CA LEU A 178 2.75 -4.56 -6.16
C LEU A 178 2.00 -4.04 -7.39
N ALA A 179 1.00 -3.18 -7.17
CA ALA A 179 0.31 -2.47 -8.24
C ALA A 179 -0.20 -1.11 -7.74
N ALA A 180 -0.13 -0.09 -8.59
CA ALA A 180 -0.73 1.21 -8.35
C ALA A 180 -0.82 2.01 -9.66
N ASN A 181 -1.79 2.94 -9.75
CA ASN A 181 -1.92 3.92 -10.83
C ASN A 181 -1.84 3.30 -12.24
N GLY A 182 -2.51 2.16 -12.44
CA GLY A 182 -2.56 1.47 -13.74
C GLY A 182 -1.26 0.79 -14.15
N THR A 183 -0.37 0.51 -13.18
CA THR A 183 0.89 -0.23 -13.37
C THR A 183 0.96 -1.40 -12.39
N VAL A 184 1.41 -2.56 -12.84
CA VAL A 184 1.81 -3.69 -11.99
C VAL A 184 3.33 -3.74 -11.99
N TYR A 185 3.93 -3.75 -10.80
CA TYR A 185 5.38 -3.74 -10.63
C TYR A 185 5.93 -5.16 -10.63
N GLY A 186 7.07 -5.36 -11.27
CA GLY A 186 7.82 -6.61 -11.25
C GLY A 186 8.72 -6.74 -10.03
N ASP A 187 9.30 -7.93 -9.84
CA ASP A 187 10.21 -8.20 -8.72
C ASP A 187 11.50 -7.35 -8.80
N ASP A 188 11.88 -6.88 -10.00
CA ASP A 188 13.04 -6.01 -10.22
C ASP A 188 12.73 -4.51 -10.05
N ASP A 189 11.45 -4.12 -9.90
CA ASP A 189 11.01 -2.73 -9.72
C ASP A 189 10.23 -2.56 -8.42
N VAL A 190 10.84 -2.94 -7.31
CA VAL A 190 10.21 -2.88 -5.98
C VAL A 190 9.97 -1.44 -5.56
N LYS A 191 8.70 -1.07 -5.44
CA LYS A 191 8.27 0.20 -4.83
C LYS A 191 7.87 -0.06 -3.40
N SER A 192 8.07 0.91 -2.53
CA SER A 192 7.62 0.83 -1.14
C SER A 192 6.91 2.08 -0.69
N VAL A 193 6.01 1.93 0.27
CA VAL A 193 5.32 3.02 0.93
C VAL A 193 5.23 2.73 2.43
N THR A 194 5.29 3.78 3.24
CA THR A 194 5.07 3.70 4.68
C THR A 194 3.73 4.35 5.02
N VAL A 195 2.84 3.59 5.67
CA VAL A 195 1.62 4.11 6.28
C VAL A 195 1.92 4.38 7.75
N ARG A 196 1.82 5.64 8.15
CA ARG A 196 2.08 6.07 9.54
C ARG A 196 0.88 5.78 10.43
N LYS A 197 1.12 5.62 11.70
CA LYS A 197 0.06 5.42 12.70
C LYS A 197 -0.94 6.59 12.69
N GLY A 198 -2.23 6.24 12.53
CA GLY A 198 -3.31 7.21 12.46
C GLY A 198 -3.43 7.95 11.12
N ALA A 199 -2.66 7.57 10.11
CA ALA A 199 -2.77 8.11 8.77
C ALA A 199 -3.60 7.20 7.86
N SER A 200 -4.33 7.80 6.91
CA SER A 200 -4.99 7.09 5.82
C SER A 200 -4.00 6.85 4.67
N TYR A 201 -4.18 5.78 3.93
CA TYR A 201 -3.47 5.56 2.67
C TYR A 201 -4.16 6.33 1.53
N ALA A 202 -3.40 7.04 0.70
CA ALA A 202 -3.93 7.75 -0.48
C ALA A 202 -3.88 6.84 -1.72
N ALA A 203 -5.05 6.33 -2.13
CA ALA A 203 -5.19 5.55 -3.37
C ALA A 203 -5.39 6.46 -4.58
N GLY A 204 -4.67 6.21 -5.67
CA GLY A 204 -4.75 6.99 -6.91
C GLY A 204 -6.14 6.97 -7.56
N ALA A 205 -6.44 7.98 -8.38
CA ALA A 205 -7.69 8.09 -9.13
C ALA A 205 -7.83 6.96 -10.17
N LEU A 206 -9.05 6.48 -10.39
CA LEU A 206 -9.40 5.49 -11.42
C LEU A 206 -8.39 4.33 -11.50
N SER A 207 -8.03 3.77 -10.35
CA SER A 207 -6.98 2.75 -10.31
C SER A 207 -7.19 1.71 -9.22
N ALA A 208 -6.58 0.54 -9.42
CA ALA A 208 -6.38 -0.42 -8.36
C ALA A 208 -5.00 -0.24 -7.71
N THR A 209 -4.93 -0.53 -6.41
CA THR A 209 -3.68 -0.62 -5.65
C THR A 209 -3.60 -1.98 -4.97
N VAL A 210 -2.44 -2.62 -5.05
CA VAL A 210 -2.12 -3.84 -4.31
C VAL A 210 -0.87 -3.59 -3.49
N LEU A 211 -1.01 -3.65 -2.17
CA LEU A 211 0.09 -3.51 -1.22
C LEU A 211 0.34 -4.86 -0.55
N LYS A 212 1.59 -5.21 -0.34
CA LYS A 212 1.99 -6.35 0.49
C LYS A 212 2.70 -5.83 1.73
N VAL A 213 2.31 -6.30 2.91
CA VAL A 213 3.02 -5.98 4.15
C VAL A 213 4.47 -6.44 3.99
N ALA A 214 5.41 -5.50 4.08
CA ALA A 214 6.82 -5.81 4.13
C ALA A 214 7.16 -6.50 5.46
N SER A 215 8.24 -7.28 5.47
CA SER A 215 8.70 -7.93 6.71
C SER A 215 8.86 -6.90 7.82
N ALA A 216 8.33 -7.22 9.00
CA ALA A 216 8.32 -6.33 10.16
C ALA A 216 9.73 -6.10 10.80
N ASP A 217 10.77 -6.73 10.24
CA ASP A 217 12.06 -6.86 10.95
C ASP A 217 13.00 -5.65 10.87
N ASP A 218 12.72 -4.66 10.00
CA ASP A 218 13.74 -3.66 9.66
C ASP A 218 13.50 -2.24 10.20
N VAL A 219 12.42 -1.97 10.93
CA VAL A 219 12.15 -0.62 11.42
C VAL A 219 12.44 -0.52 12.93
N VAL A 220 13.58 0.07 13.26
CA VAL A 220 13.95 0.43 14.64
C VAL A 220 13.91 1.95 14.78
N PRO A 221 13.52 2.50 15.95
CA PRO A 221 13.57 3.94 16.18
C PRO A 221 15.01 4.46 16.14
N VAL A 222 15.17 5.72 15.78
CA VAL A 222 16.45 6.40 15.70
C VAL A 222 16.53 7.46 16.80
N ILE A 223 17.58 7.43 17.63
CA ILE A 223 17.92 8.49 18.59
C ILE A 223 18.91 9.43 17.90
N SER A 224 18.68 10.73 17.97
CA SER A 224 19.51 11.77 17.38
C SER A 224 19.68 12.96 18.31
N GLY A 225 20.57 13.91 17.96
CA GLY A 225 20.87 15.08 18.79
C GLY A 225 21.70 14.77 20.05
N VAL A 226 22.23 13.54 20.16
CA VAL A 226 23.11 13.13 21.27
C VAL A 226 24.47 12.73 20.70
N THR A 227 25.56 13.09 21.41
CA THR A 227 26.96 12.72 21.08
C THR A 227 27.46 11.66 22.03
N GLU A 228 28.40 10.83 21.58
CA GLU A 228 29.02 9.77 22.39
C GLU A 228 29.68 10.31 23.68
N SER A 229 30.20 11.55 23.64
CA SER A 229 30.75 12.19 24.80
C SER A 229 30.46 13.69 24.85
N THR A 230 30.48 14.26 26.03
CA THR A 230 30.45 15.71 26.26
C THR A 230 31.27 16.05 27.50
N THR A 231 31.89 17.23 27.51
CA THR A 231 32.66 17.72 28.65
C THR A 231 31.94 18.91 29.28
N ILE A 232 31.79 18.90 30.60
CA ILE A 232 31.22 20.01 31.37
C ILE A 232 32.16 20.38 32.52
N THR A 233 32.05 21.60 33.00
CA THR A 233 32.79 22.10 34.16
C THR A 233 32.03 21.82 35.45
N VAL A 234 32.73 21.52 36.54
CA VAL A 234 32.12 21.35 37.87
C VAL A 234 31.23 22.55 38.21
N GLY A 235 29.99 22.25 38.63
CA GLY A 235 28.97 23.24 38.99
C GLY A 235 28.17 23.80 37.82
N SER A 236 28.47 23.41 36.57
CA SER A 236 27.68 23.88 35.42
C SER A 236 26.34 23.14 35.37
N LYS A 237 25.32 23.81 34.79
CA LYS A 237 24.02 23.17 34.51
C LYS A 237 24.20 22.12 33.41
N PHE A 238 23.58 20.99 33.58
CA PHE A 238 23.56 19.92 32.59
C PHE A 238 22.13 19.34 32.49
N ASP A 239 21.59 19.34 31.29
CA ASP A 239 20.34 18.67 30.98
C ASP A 239 20.64 17.48 30.05
N PRO A 240 20.40 16.24 30.49
CA PRO A 240 20.63 15.06 29.65
C PRO A 240 19.79 15.02 28.39
N MET A 241 18.61 15.66 28.36
CA MET A 241 17.70 15.66 27.24
C MET A 241 17.85 16.84 26.29
N ALA A 242 18.74 17.80 26.59
CA ALA A 242 18.92 18.98 25.75
C ALA A 242 19.30 18.60 24.31
N GLY A 243 18.41 18.89 23.34
CA GLY A 243 18.60 18.63 21.92
C GLY A 243 18.45 17.17 21.50
N VAL A 244 18.16 16.26 22.43
CA VAL A 244 17.94 14.83 22.12
C VAL A 244 16.53 14.62 21.58
N CYS A 245 16.40 13.90 20.49
CA CYS A 245 15.10 13.49 19.93
C CYS A 245 15.15 12.04 19.44
N ALA A 246 13.98 11.45 19.30
CA ALA A 246 13.82 10.13 18.72
C ALA A 246 12.69 10.11 17.71
N THR A 247 12.90 9.41 16.59
CA THR A 247 11.92 9.25 15.53
C THR A 247 11.85 7.80 15.08
N ASP A 248 10.68 7.42 14.59
CA ASP A 248 10.42 6.12 13.97
C ASP A 248 9.63 6.36 12.67
N ASP A 249 9.92 5.59 11.63
CA ASP A 249 9.27 5.76 10.32
C ASP A 249 7.75 5.56 10.38
N ILE A 250 7.29 4.72 11.31
CA ILE A 250 5.89 4.33 11.44
C ILE A 250 5.20 5.11 12.56
N ASP A 251 5.84 5.18 13.74
CA ASP A 251 5.27 5.84 14.93
C ASP A 251 5.48 7.36 14.93
N GLY A 252 6.38 7.87 14.08
CA GLY A 252 6.72 9.29 14.02
C GLY A 252 7.62 9.74 15.16
N ASP A 253 7.31 10.84 15.83
CA ASP A 253 8.09 11.39 16.96
C ASP A 253 7.88 10.54 18.21
N LEU A 254 8.99 10.05 18.76
CA LEU A 254 9.08 9.26 20.00
C LEU A 254 9.91 9.96 21.08
N THR A 255 10.21 11.25 20.95
CA THR A 255 11.08 12.00 21.86
C THR A 255 10.61 11.89 23.30
N ASP A 256 9.31 12.00 23.55
CA ASP A 256 8.71 11.88 24.90
C ASP A 256 8.79 10.45 25.49
N LYS A 257 9.14 9.46 24.67
CA LYS A 257 9.28 8.05 25.10
C LYS A 257 10.73 7.66 25.40
N ILE A 258 11.68 8.58 25.21
CA ILE A 258 13.08 8.32 25.55
C ILE A 258 13.20 8.13 27.07
N GLN A 259 13.80 7.03 27.44
CA GLN A 259 14.19 6.75 28.82
C GLN A 259 15.69 6.97 28.95
N VAL A 260 16.11 7.70 29.98
CA VAL A 260 17.53 7.93 30.31
C VAL A 260 17.87 7.21 31.61
N LYS A 261 18.83 6.30 31.55
CA LYS A 261 19.35 5.57 32.70
C LYS A 261 20.75 6.06 33.03
N GLY A 262 21.03 6.25 34.30
CA GLY A 262 22.27 6.84 34.82
C GLY A 262 22.02 8.23 35.39
N ALA A 263 23.05 8.78 36.04
CA ALA A 263 23.02 10.12 36.63
C ALA A 263 24.39 10.76 36.56
N VAL A 264 24.44 12.10 36.38
CA VAL A 264 25.65 12.90 36.34
C VAL A 264 25.73 13.70 37.64
N ASN A 265 26.81 13.51 38.42
CA ASN A 265 27.10 14.39 39.56
C ASN A 265 27.92 15.59 39.06
N ILE A 266 27.24 16.68 38.74
CA ILE A 266 27.88 17.90 38.24
C ILE A 266 28.84 18.56 39.22
N ASN A 267 28.78 18.24 40.51
CA ASN A 267 29.63 18.80 41.54
C ASN A 267 30.90 17.97 41.84
N LYS A 268 31.08 16.84 41.16
CA LYS A 268 32.20 15.96 41.35
C LYS A 268 32.90 15.61 40.04
N VAL A 269 34.22 15.85 39.97
CA VAL A 269 35.04 15.46 38.82
C VAL A 269 34.96 13.94 38.63
N GLY A 270 34.76 13.52 37.36
CA GLY A 270 34.66 12.11 37.00
C GLY A 270 33.93 11.93 35.67
N ASP A 271 33.87 10.67 35.24
CA ASP A 271 33.18 10.24 34.03
C ASP A 271 31.89 9.55 34.43
N TYR A 272 30.78 9.99 33.81
CA TYR A 272 29.44 9.50 34.08
C TYR A 272 28.82 8.97 32.80
N GLN A 273 28.23 7.79 32.88
CA GLN A 273 27.52 7.22 31.70
C GLN A 273 26.00 7.44 31.80
N LEU A 274 25.42 7.86 30.69
CA LEU A 274 24.00 7.92 30.48
C LEU A 274 23.64 6.98 29.34
N VAL A 275 22.62 6.14 29.54
CA VAL A 275 22.09 5.23 28.53
C VAL A 275 20.70 5.70 28.17
N TYR A 276 20.56 6.13 26.95
CA TYR A 276 19.27 6.50 26.34
C TYR A 276 18.66 5.27 25.70
N SER A 277 17.37 5.07 25.87
CA SER A 277 16.63 3.99 25.20
C SER A 277 15.26 4.46 24.77
N VAL A 278 14.82 3.99 23.61
CA VAL A 278 13.48 4.24 23.07
C VAL A 278 12.97 2.98 22.40
N THR A 279 11.68 2.68 22.61
CA THR A 279 11.02 1.50 22.06
C THR A 279 9.81 1.96 21.26
N ASN A 280 9.67 1.45 20.02
CA ASN A 280 8.53 1.74 19.17
C ASN A 280 7.32 0.85 19.53
N SER A 281 6.16 1.09 18.87
CA SER A 281 4.92 0.33 19.11
C SER A 281 5.02 -1.16 18.73
N ARG A 282 6.06 -1.56 18.00
CA ARG A 282 6.35 -2.95 17.60
C ARG A 282 7.32 -3.66 18.54
N GLY A 283 7.72 -3.03 19.64
CA GLY A 283 8.63 -3.60 20.62
C GLY A 283 10.10 -3.55 20.19
N LYS A 284 10.46 -2.85 19.11
CA LYS A 284 11.85 -2.66 18.70
C LYS A 284 12.49 -1.53 19.50
N THR A 285 13.67 -1.76 20.07
CA THR A 285 14.36 -0.83 20.96
C THR A 285 15.70 -0.42 20.38
N THR A 286 15.97 0.89 20.41
CA THR A 286 17.29 1.46 20.15
C THR A 286 17.87 2.00 21.44
N THR A 287 19.17 1.81 21.64
CA THR A 287 19.92 2.34 22.79
C THR A 287 21.11 3.15 22.30
N PHE A 288 21.44 4.20 23.06
CA PHE A 288 22.62 5.03 22.82
C PHE A 288 23.30 5.35 24.15
N THR A 289 24.63 5.23 24.22
CA THR A 289 25.38 5.53 25.43
C THR A 289 26.20 6.79 25.26
N ARG A 290 26.08 7.73 26.21
CA ARG A 290 26.84 8.98 26.26
C ARG A 290 27.69 9.03 27.52
N THR A 291 28.96 9.40 27.36
CA THR A 291 29.88 9.67 28.51
C THR A 291 29.92 11.19 28.77
N VAL A 292 29.64 11.58 29.99
CA VAL A 292 29.77 12.97 30.46
C VAL A 292 31.00 13.12 31.30
N HIS A 293 31.98 13.89 30.82
CA HIS A 293 33.22 14.20 31.53
C HIS A 293 33.05 15.47 32.35
N VAL A 294 33.00 15.36 33.67
CA VAL A 294 32.96 16.52 34.58
C VAL A 294 34.40 16.88 34.98
N GLN A 295 34.85 18.06 34.59
CA GLN A 295 36.24 18.52 34.79
C GLN A 295 36.30 19.78 35.66
N LYS A 296 37.42 20.07 36.31
CA LYS A 296 37.66 21.33 36.96
C LYS A 296 37.74 22.45 35.94
N GLN A 297 37.33 23.65 36.34
CA GLN A 297 37.57 24.82 35.53
C GLN A 297 39.07 25.04 35.29
N ALA A 298 39.47 25.21 34.02
CA ALA A 298 40.85 25.57 33.72
C ALA A 298 41.21 26.89 34.39
N VAL A 299 42.24 26.90 35.19
CA VAL A 299 42.79 28.16 35.75
C VAL A 299 43.56 28.83 34.63
N VAL A 300 43.09 29.96 34.14
CA VAL A 300 43.85 30.81 33.21
C VAL A 300 44.91 31.47 34.10
N PRO A 301 46.25 31.25 33.86
CA PRO A 301 47.26 31.98 34.59
C PRO A 301 47.08 33.48 34.36
N SER A 302 46.98 34.28 35.42
CA SER A 302 47.05 35.74 35.27
C SER A 302 48.41 36.08 34.66
N ALA A 303 48.40 36.77 33.52
CA ALA A 303 49.62 37.38 33.01
C ALA A 303 50.05 38.44 34.04
N ASP A 304 51.05 38.13 34.81
CA ASP A 304 51.70 39.14 35.72
C ASP A 304 52.21 40.27 34.81
N LYS A 305 51.77 41.52 35.18
CA LYS A 305 52.22 42.76 34.58
C LYS A 305 53.64 43.08 35.11
#